data_9b9238f8d62f949c94611707c2c0fd5a
#
_entry.id   9b9238f8d62f949c94611707c2c0fd5a
#
_cell.length_a   1.000
_cell.length_b   1.000
_cell.length_c   1.000
_cell.angle_alpha   90.00
_cell.angle_beta   90.00
_cell.angle_gamma   90.00
#
_symmetry.space_group_name_H-M   'P 1'
#
loop_
_entity.id
_entity.type
_entity.pdbx_description
1 polymer ?
#
loop_
_entity_poly.entity_id
_entity_poly.type
_entity_poly.pdbx_seq_one_letter_code
_entity_poly.pdbx_strand_id
1 'polypeptide(L)'
;MIQTIRKAWGIPELRKKIVFTLLILLIFRLGNAIMVPYINRDALALQMQVWGTGLLGLYNVMSGGAFATATVFALSIQPYINSSIIIQLLTVAIPALERLARDGGEEGKKKIQSITRYATVAIAILQAIGYYFMMKNYNLLEQDGIWVALVIIVTLIAGSSFVMWMGEQITEFGVGNGISILLFAGLLSR
;
A
#
# COMPACT_ATOMS: atom_id res chain seq x y z
N MET A 1 14.96 -11.85 -26.78
CA MET A 1 14.62 -11.63 -25.38
C MET A 1 15.63 -12.21 -24.39
N ILE A 2 15.97 -13.52 -24.41
CA ILE A 2 16.91 -14.13 -23.46
C ILE A 2 18.31 -13.51 -23.52
N GLN A 3 18.81 -13.18 -24.70
CA GLN A 3 20.12 -12.51 -24.86
C GLN A 3 20.14 -11.10 -24.30
N THR A 4 19.01 -10.38 -24.35
CA THR A 4 18.89 -9.03 -23.79
C THR A 4 18.90 -9.07 -22.26
N ILE A 5 18.20 -10.04 -21.65
CA ILE A 5 18.20 -10.28 -20.21
C ILE A 5 19.61 -10.68 -19.74
N ARG A 6 20.31 -11.55 -20.49
CA ARG A 6 21.68 -11.96 -20.16
C ARG A 6 22.68 -10.81 -20.23
N LYS A 7 22.53 -9.90 -21.21
CA LYS A 7 23.35 -8.68 -21.32
C LYS A 7 23.04 -7.69 -20.20
N ALA A 8 21.76 -7.52 -19.84
CA ALA A 8 21.33 -6.66 -18.72
C ALA A 8 21.91 -7.15 -17.38
N TRP A 9 21.97 -8.48 -17.17
CA TRP A 9 22.57 -9.07 -15.97
C TRP A 9 24.08 -8.86 -15.85
N GLY A 10 24.76 -8.60 -16.97
CA GLY A 10 26.19 -8.28 -17.02
C GLY A 10 26.53 -6.86 -16.54
N ILE A 11 25.54 -5.97 -16.39
CA ILE A 11 25.73 -4.61 -15.92
C ILE A 11 25.55 -4.59 -14.39
N PRO A 12 26.62 -4.34 -13.60
CA PRO A 12 26.56 -4.47 -12.13
C PRO A 12 25.55 -3.53 -11.47
N GLU A 13 25.35 -2.33 -12.03
CA GLU A 13 24.38 -1.36 -11.50
C GLU A 13 22.93 -1.85 -11.68
N LEU A 14 22.60 -2.37 -12.87
CA LEU A 14 21.27 -2.87 -13.15
C LEU A 14 20.96 -4.13 -12.33
N ARG A 15 21.94 -5.01 -12.15
CA ARG A 15 21.81 -6.19 -11.29
C ARG A 15 21.51 -5.79 -9.84
N LYS A 16 22.21 -4.80 -9.28
CA LYS A 16 21.94 -4.30 -7.91
C LYS A 16 20.50 -3.80 -7.79
N LYS A 17 20.02 -3.00 -8.73
CA LYS A 17 18.65 -2.48 -8.75
C LYS A 17 17.60 -3.60 -8.83
N ILE A 18 17.82 -4.60 -9.67
CA ILE A 18 16.90 -5.74 -9.81
C ILE A 18 16.86 -6.55 -8.50
N VAL A 19 18.04 -6.89 -7.95
CA VAL A 19 18.12 -7.66 -6.69
C VAL A 19 17.45 -6.90 -5.54
N PHE A 20 17.68 -5.59 -5.44
CA PHE A 20 17.05 -4.74 -4.44
C PHE A 20 15.52 -4.75 -4.57
N THR A 21 15.01 -4.59 -5.80
CA THR A 21 13.55 -4.65 -6.06
C THR A 21 12.97 -6.01 -5.66
N LEU A 22 13.63 -7.12 -6.03
CA LEU A 22 13.19 -8.46 -5.68
C LEU A 22 13.19 -8.70 -4.16
N LEU A 23 14.19 -8.16 -3.45
CA LEU A 23 14.27 -8.26 -2.00
C LEU A 23 13.10 -7.51 -1.33
N ILE A 24 12.77 -6.31 -1.78
CA ILE A 24 11.61 -5.57 -1.25
C ILE A 24 10.30 -6.30 -1.58
N LEU A 25 10.15 -6.88 -2.77
CA LEU A 25 8.99 -7.68 -3.12
C LEU A 25 8.85 -8.92 -2.24
N LEU A 26 9.96 -9.55 -1.87
CA LEU A 26 9.98 -10.66 -0.92
C LEU A 26 9.51 -10.21 0.46
N ILE A 27 10.00 -9.06 0.96
CA ILE A 27 9.55 -8.48 2.23
C ILE A 27 8.04 -8.17 2.18
N PHE A 28 7.57 -7.59 1.07
CA PHE A 28 6.14 -7.33 0.85
C PHE A 28 5.32 -8.63 0.90
N ARG A 29 5.83 -9.70 0.30
CA ARG A 29 5.18 -11.02 0.33
C ARG A 29 5.14 -11.60 1.73
N LEU A 30 6.22 -11.50 2.50
CA LEU A 30 6.27 -11.95 3.89
C LEU A 30 5.30 -11.14 4.77
N GLY A 31 5.21 -9.84 4.57
CA GLY A 31 4.26 -8.99 5.30
C GLY A 31 2.79 -9.35 5.04
N ASN A 32 2.47 -9.82 3.83
CA ASN A 32 1.13 -10.33 3.52
C ASN A 32 0.80 -11.66 4.23
N ALA A 33 1.77 -12.33 4.84
CA ALA A 33 1.54 -13.51 5.67
C ALA A 33 1.30 -13.17 7.15
N ILE A 34 1.63 -11.95 7.58
CA ILE A 34 1.45 -11.49 8.96
C ILE A 34 0.01 -10.97 9.11
N MET A 35 -0.72 -11.53 10.04
CA MET A 35 -2.12 -11.18 10.25
C MET A 35 -2.31 -10.22 11.39
N VAL A 36 -3.35 -9.41 11.27
CA VAL A 36 -3.82 -8.52 12.34
C VAL A 36 -4.47 -9.39 13.42
N PRO A 37 -4.08 -9.23 14.70
CA PRO A 37 -4.68 -9.98 15.79
C PRO A 37 -6.15 -9.61 16.00
N TYR A 38 -6.89 -10.46 16.70
CA TYR A 38 -8.30 -10.28 17.10
C TYR A 38 -9.33 -10.28 15.96
N ILE A 39 -8.97 -10.72 14.76
CA ILE A 39 -9.91 -10.87 13.64
C ILE A 39 -10.15 -12.36 13.37
N ASN A 40 -11.42 -12.77 13.37
CA ASN A 40 -11.82 -14.14 13.08
C ASN A 40 -11.74 -14.40 11.56
N ARG A 41 -10.76 -15.23 11.17
CA ARG A 41 -10.47 -15.54 9.77
C ARG A 41 -11.55 -16.34 9.10
N ASP A 42 -12.10 -17.34 9.80
CA ASP A 42 -13.06 -18.26 9.21
C ASP A 42 -14.35 -17.50 8.89
N ALA A 43 -14.78 -16.64 9.82
CA ALA A 43 -15.93 -15.76 9.60
C ALA A 43 -15.67 -14.75 8.47
N LEU A 44 -14.46 -14.17 8.39
CA LEU A 44 -14.09 -13.24 7.33
C LEU A 44 -14.03 -13.93 5.96
N ALA A 45 -13.46 -15.15 5.89
CA ALA A 45 -13.39 -15.92 4.65
C ALA A 45 -14.79 -16.26 4.11
N LEU A 46 -15.74 -16.64 4.97
CA LEU A 46 -17.14 -16.84 4.60
C LEU A 46 -17.80 -15.56 4.12
N GLN A 47 -17.56 -14.44 4.82
CA GLN A 47 -18.11 -13.15 4.43
C GLN A 47 -17.55 -12.66 3.09
N MET A 48 -16.28 -12.95 2.81
CA MET A 48 -15.65 -12.62 1.53
C MET A 48 -16.25 -13.38 0.33
N GLN A 49 -16.86 -14.53 0.53
CA GLN A 49 -17.60 -15.21 -0.55
C GLN A 49 -18.80 -14.38 -1.00
N VAL A 50 -19.46 -13.67 -0.08
CA VAL A 50 -20.57 -12.77 -0.39
C VAL A 50 -20.08 -11.44 -1.00
N TRP A 51 -18.99 -10.90 -0.48
CA TRP A 51 -18.44 -9.61 -0.92
C TRP A 51 -17.60 -9.72 -2.21
N GLY A 52 -17.15 -10.92 -2.55
CA GLY A 52 -16.18 -11.15 -3.64
C GLY A 52 -16.63 -10.74 -5.03
N THR A 53 -17.94 -10.56 -5.24
CA THR A 53 -18.52 -10.09 -6.51
C THR A 53 -18.69 -8.57 -6.60
N GLY A 54 -18.42 -7.82 -5.52
CA GLY A 54 -18.61 -6.37 -5.45
C GLY A 54 -17.30 -5.57 -5.40
N LEU A 55 -17.43 -4.30 -5.00
CA LEU A 55 -16.30 -3.38 -4.85
C LEU A 55 -15.23 -3.90 -3.86
N LEU A 56 -15.64 -4.59 -2.81
CA LEU A 56 -14.73 -5.19 -1.83
C LEU A 56 -13.93 -6.34 -2.43
N GLY A 57 -14.50 -7.08 -3.37
CA GLY A 57 -13.78 -8.09 -4.14
C GLY A 57 -12.69 -7.47 -5.01
N LEU A 58 -12.99 -6.36 -5.69
CA LEU A 58 -11.99 -5.61 -6.45
C LEU A 58 -10.85 -5.10 -5.54
N TYR A 59 -11.20 -4.53 -4.38
CA TYR A 59 -10.24 -4.06 -3.38
C TYR A 59 -9.34 -5.21 -2.90
N ASN A 60 -9.92 -6.38 -2.66
CA ASN A 60 -9.18 -7.58 -2.28
C ASN A 60 -8.19 -8.03 -3.36
N VAL A 61 -8.57 -7.96 -4.64
CA VAL A 61 -7.66 -8.26 -5.76
C VAL A 61 -6.50 -7.27 -5.79
N MET A 62 -6.76 -5.97 -5.62
CA MET A 62 -5.73 -4.92 -5.61
C MET A 62 -4.77 -5.03 -4.42
N SER A 63 -5.25 -5.54 -3.27
CA SER A 63 -4.41 -5.80 -2.10
C SER A 63 -3.67 -7.14 -2.16
N GLY A 64 -3.82 -7.92 -3.24
CA GLY A 64 -3.21 -9.24 -3.38
C GLY A 64 -3.75 -10.28 -2.39
N GLY A 65 -5.03 -10.16 -2.00
CA GLY A 65 -5.67 -11.03 -1.02
C GLY A 65 -5.48 -10.60 0.44
N ALA A 66 -4.64 -9.60 0.70
CA ALA A 66 -4.35 -9.10 2.05
C ALA A 66 -5.60 -8.59 2.79
N PHE A 67 -6.56 -8.03 2.06
CA PHE A 67 -7.83 -7.56 2.62
C PHE A 67 -8.69 -8.71 3.14
N ALA A 68 -8.83 -9.78 2.36
CA ALA A 68 -9.63 -10.96 2.72
C ALA A 68 -9.04 -11.79 3.85
N THR A 69 -7.73 -11.73 4.03
CA THR A 69 -7.01 -12.44 5.08
C THR A 69 -6.71 -11.56 6.30
N ALA A 70 -7.17 -10.30 6.29
CA ALA A 70 -6.93 -9.31 7.33
C ALA A 70 -5.47 -9.24 7.76
N THR A 71 -4.56 -9.10 6.81
CA THR A 71 -3.13 -8.97 7.11
C THR A 71 -2.74 -7.55 7.46
N VAL A 72 -1.54 -7.36 7.99
CA VAL A 72 -0.98 -6.03 8.29
C VAL A 72 -1.01 -5.10 7.05
N PHE A 73 -0.93 -5.68 5.86
CA PHE A 73 -1.01 -4.94 4.59
C PHE A 73 -2.41 -4.95 3.96
N ALA A 74 -3.48 -5.16 4.76
CA ALA A 74 -4.85 -5.18 4.24
C ALA A 74 -5.24 -3.88 3.51
N LEU A 75 -4.75 -2.71 3.94
CA LEU A 75 -4.93 -1.44 3.24
C LEU A 75 -4.02 -1.31 2.00
N SER A 76 -2.98 -2.15 1.89
CA SER A 76 -2.03 -2.15 0.78
C SER A 76 -1.44 -0.74 0.52
N ILE A 77 -1.24 -0.36 -0.73
CA ILE A 77 -0.75 0.96 -1.16
C ILE A 77 -1.89 1.95 -1.48
N GLN A 78 -3.15 1.55 -1.27
CA GLN A 78 -4.34 2.35 -1.61
C GLN A 78 -4.36 3.75 -0.98
N PRO A 79 -4.05 3.95 0.33
CA PRO A 79 -4.02 5.27 0.92
C PRO A 79 -3.06 6.22 0.20
N TYR A 80 -1.91 5.68 -0.26
CA TYR A 80 -0.92 6.46 -0.99
C TYR A 80 -1.39 6.84 -2.40
N ILE A 81 -2.03 5.90 -3.12
CA ILE A 81 -2.57 6.19 -4.46
C ILE A 81 -3.62 7.29 -4.36
N ASN A 82 -4.55 7.16 -3.42
CA ASN A 82 -5.60 8.13 -3.21
C ASN A 82 -5.03 9.52 -2.87
N SER A 83 -4.08 9.59 -1.93
CA SER A 83 -3.44 10.85 -1.56
C SER A 83 -2.63 11.45 -2.70
N SER A 84 -1.92 10.63 -3.48
CA SER A 84 -1.15 11.09 -4.63
C SER A 84 -2.06 11.74 -5.70
N ILE A 85 -3.21 11.12 -5.99
CA ILE A 85 -4.20 11.68 -6.92
C ILE A 85 -4.76 13.00 -6.36
N ILE A 86 -5.14 13.02 -5.09
CA ILE A 86 -5.67 14.23 -4.44
C ILE A 86 -4.65 15.37 -4.50
N ILE A 87 -3.40 15.10 -4.13
CA ILE A 87 -2.34 16.12 -4.15
C ILE A 87 -2.04 16.58 -5.58
N GLN A 88 -2.04 15.69 -6.57
CA GLN A 88 -1.88 16.06 -7.98
C GLN A 88 -3.01 17.00 -8.45
N LEU A 89 -4.26 16.72 -8.09
CA LEU A 89 -5.38 17.60 -8.40
C LEU A 89 -5.26 18.94 -7.67
N LEU A 90 -4.85 18.94 -6.40
CA LEU A 90 -4.64 20.16 -5.63
C LEU A 90 -3.47 21.01 -6.17
N THR A 91 -2.44 20.41 -6.76
CA THR A 91 -1.34 21.15 -7.40
C THR A 91 -1.80 21.91 -8.64
N VAL A 92 -2.88 21.48 -9.29
CA VAL A 92 -3.50 22.21 -10.41
C VAL A 92 -4.48 23.26 -9.91
N ALA A 93 -5.22 22.97 -8.82
CA ALA A 93 -6.27 23.83 -8.29
C ALA A 93 -5.74 24.99 -7.42
N ILE A 94 -4.61 24.79 -6.73
CA ILE A 94 -4.05 25.78 -5.79
C ILE A 94 -2.79 26.40 -6.37
N PRO A 95 -2.79 27.73 -6.70
CA PRO A 95 -1.64 28.39 -7.33
C PRO A 95 -0.34 28.32 -6.52
N ALA A 96 -0.43 28.24 -5.20
CA ALA A 96 0.74 28.09 -4.33
C ALA A 96 1.43 26.72 -4.52
N LEU A 97 0.64 25.64 -4.67
CA LEU A 97 1.17 24.30 -4.93
C LEU A 97 1.63 24.16 -6.39
N GLU A 98 0.96 24.81 -7.33
CA GLU A 98 1.38 24.85 -8.73
C GLU A 98 2.77 25.48 -8.89
N ARG A 99 3.01 26.64 -8.25
CA ARG A 99 4.32 27.29 -8.23
C ARG A 99 5.40 26.38 -7.61
N LEU A 100 5.04 25.69 -6.51
CA LEU A 100 5.96 24.76 -5.87
C LEU A 100 6.31 23.58 -6.78
N ALA A 101 5.35 23.10 -7.59
CA ALA A 101 5.54 22.01 -8.53
C ALA A 101 6.37 22.40 -9.76
N ARG A 102 6.14 23.61 -10.30
CA ARG A 102 6.77 24.10 -11.52
C ARG A 102 8.10 24.79 -11.28
N ASP A 103 8.11 25.74 -10.32
CA ASP A 103 9.23 26.65 -10.11
C ASP A 103 10.17 26.15 -8.99
N GLY A 104 9.70 25.23 -8.15
CA GLY A 104 10.44 24.74 -6.99
C GLY A 104 11.57 23.72 -7.29
N GLY A 105 11.73 23.31 -8.56
CA GLY A 105 12.77 22.35 -8.95
C GLY A 105 12.75 21.05 -8.13
N GLU A 106 13.91 20.54 -7.74
CA GLU A 106 14.04 19.33 -6.92
C GLU A 106 13.53 19.53 -5.47
N GLU A 107 13.69 20.73 -4.90
CA GLU A 107 13.16 21.02 -3.55
C GLU A 107 11.63 21.07 -3.54
N GLY A 108 11.02 21.65 -4.57
CA GLY A 108 9.58 21.68 -4.72
C GLY A 108 8.99 20.28 -4.83
N LYS A 109 9.58 19.41 -5.63
CA LYS A 109 9.18 18.00 -5.73
C LYS A 109 9.26 17.28 -4.39
N LYS A 110 10.35 17.45 -3.64
CA LYS A 110 10.53 16.86 -2.29
C LYS A 110 9.45 17.36 -1.31
N LYS A 111 9.08 18.65 -1.35
CA LYS A 111 8.03 19.20 -0.50
C LYS A 111 6.65 18.60 -0.85
N ILE A 112 6.33 18.48 -2.14
CA ILE A 112 5.07 17.86 -2.59
C ILE A 112 5.03 16.38 -2.17
N GLN A 113 6.14 15.66 -2.30
CA GLN A 113 6.23 14.28 -1.82
C GLN A 113 6.02 14.18 -0.30
N SER A 114 6.57 15.10 0.49
CA SER A 114 6.33 15.16 1.92
C SER A 114 4.87 15.42 2.26
N ILE A 115 4.21 16.34 1.57
CA ILE A 115 2.77 16.61 1.73
C ILE A 115 1.96 15.34 1.39
N THR A 116 2.32 14.65 0.32
CA THR A 116 1.67 13.38 -0.08
C THR A 116 1.82 12.31 1.01
N ARG A 117 2.99 12.20 1.66
CA ARG A 117 3.20 11.27 2.78
C ARG A 117 2.27 11.57 3.96
N TYR A 118 2.17 12.84 4.39
CA TYR A 118 1.26 13.24 5.46
C TYR A 118 -0.20 12.98 5.11
N ALA A 119 -0.62 13.32 3.89
CA ALA A 119 -1.95 13.03 3.38
C ALA A 119 -2.23 11.52 3.36
N THR A 120 -1.23 10.71 2.99
CA THR A 120 -1.34 9.24 3.00
C THR A 120 -1.63 8.70 4.40
N VAL A 121 -0.92 9.18 5.42
CA VAL A 121 -1.15 8.76 6.81
C VAL A 121 -2.56 9.17 7.26
N ALA A 122 -3.01 10.39 6.94
CA ALA A 122 -4.35 10.86 7.28
C ALA A 122 -5.43 9.98 6.62
N ILE A 123 -5.29 9.66 5.34
CA ILE A 123 -6.22 8.77 4.62
C ILE A 123 -6.14 7.33 5.17
N ALA A 124 -4.94 6.84 5.52
CA ALA A 124 -4.78 5.53 6.13
C ALA A 124 -5.51 5.43 7.48
N ILE A 125 -5.49 6.48 8.30
CA ILE A 125 -6.26 6.54 9.55
C ILE A 125 -7.75 6.40 9.28
N LEU A 126 -8.30 7.18 8.34
CA LEU A 126 -9.72 7.12 7.97
C LEU A 126 -10.11 5.73 7.45
N GLN A 127 -9.29 5.14 6.58
CA GLN A 127 -9.53 3.80 6.04
C GLN A 127 -9.40 2.71 7.11
N ALA A 128 -8.42 2.80 8.01
CA ALA A 128 -8.25 1.85 9.11
C ALA A 128 -9.44 1.87 10.08
N ILE A 129 -9.96 3.06 10.40
CA ILE A 129 -11.17 3.23 11.21
C ILE A 129 -12.37 2.61 10.48
N GLY A 130 -12.53 2.90 9.19
CA GLY A 130 -13.59 2.31 8.36
C GLY A 130 -13.51 0.78 8.31
N TYR A 131 -12.32 0.22 8.15
CA TYR A 131 -12.08 -1.22 8.19
C TYR A 131 -12.46 -1.83 9.54
N TYR A 132 -12.06 -1.20 10.65
CA TYR A 132 -12.43 -1.65 12.00
C TYR A 132 -13.94 -1.66 12.21
N PHE A 133 -14.65 -0.57 11.84
CA PHE A 133 -16.12 -0.52 11.96
C PHE A 133 -16.80 -1.57 11.09
N MET A 134 -16.27 -1.82 9.89
CA MET A 134 -16.78 -2.88 9.02
C MET A 134 -16.63 -4.24 9.70
N MET A 135 -15.44 -4.57 10.22
CA MET A 135 -15.22 -5.84 10.93
C MET A 135 -16.15 -5.98 12.15
N LYS A 136 -16.35 -4.90 12.89
CA LYS A 136 -17.24 -4.89 14.05
C LYS A 136 -18.70 -5.11 13.69
N ASN A 137 -19.22 -4.42 12.69
CA ASN A 137 -20.62 -4.52 12.26
C ASN A 137 -21.01 -5.91 11.74
N TYR A 138 -20.05 -6.65 11.17
CA TYR A 138 -20.26 -8.01 10.70
C TYR A 138 -19.89 -9.09 11.71
N ASN A 139 -19.61 -8.71 12.98
CA ASN A 139 -19.20 -9.63 14.05
C ASN A 139 -17.99 -10.49 13.68
N LEU A 140 -17.01 -9.89 13.00
CA LEU A 140 -15.78 -10.56 12.56
C LEU A 140 -14.64 -10.41 13.56
N LEU A 141 -14.87 -9.74 14.69
CA LEU A 141 -13.90 -9.57 15.77
C LEU A 141 -14.05 -10.70 16.79
N GLU A 142 -12.92 -11.24 17.27
CA GLU A 142 -12.89 -12.25 18.34
C GLU A 142 -13.19 -11.64 19.71
N GLN A 143 -12.84 -10.37 19.90
CA GLN A 143 -13.02 -9.64 21.13
C GLN A 143 -13.40 -8.18 20.85
N ASP A 144 -14.32 -7.64 21.63
CA ASP A 144 -14.68 -6.22 21.62
C ASP A 144 -13.94 -5.44 22.71
N GLY A 145 -13.41 -4.28 22.33
CA GLY A 145 -12.75 -3.41 23.30
C GLY A 145 -12.00 -2.25 22.63
N ILE A 146 -11.78 -1.19 23.40
CA ILE A 146 -11.02 -0.02 22.93
C ILE A 146 -9.57 -0.40 22.59
N TRP A 147 -8.98 -1.30 23.36
CA TRP A 147 -7.63 -1.82 23.10
C TRP A 147 -7.54 -2.58 21.78
N VAL A 148 -8.54 -3.42 21.51
CA VAL A 148 -8.62 -4.17 20.23
C VAL A 148 -8.74 -3.22 19.06
N ALA A 149 -9.60 -2.20 19.15
CA ALA A 149 -9.74 -1.16 18.14
C ALA A 149 -8.41 -0.45 17.89
N LEU A 150 -7.72 -0.03 18.96
CA LEU A 150 -6.43 0.68 18.86
C LEU A 150 -5.37 -0.19 18.20
N VAL A 151 -5.24 -1.46 18.60
CA VAL A 151 -4.26 -2.39 18.03
C VAL A 151 -4.54 -2.60 16.54
N ILE A 152 -5.76 -2.86 16.13
CA ILE A 152 -6.13 -3.07 14.72
C ILE A 152 -5.82 -1.82 13.90
N ILE A 153 -6.28 -0.64 14.35
CA ILE A 153 -6.11 0.61 13.62
C ILE A 153 -4.63 0.97 13.48
N VAL A 154 -3.85 0.91 14.57
CA VAL A 154 -2.41 1.22 14.55
C VAL A 154 -1.64 0.22 13.67
N THR A 155 -1.97 -1.05 13.73
CA THR A 155 -1.34 -2.09 12.90
C THR A 155 -1.58 -1.83 11.40
N LEU A 156 -2.80 -1.48 11.02
CA LEU A 156 -3.15 -1.17 9.63
C LEU A 156 -2.47 0.11 9.12
N ILE A 157 -2.40 1.15 9.96
CA ILE A 157 -1.70 2.39 9.61
C ILE A 157 -0.20 2.14 9.45
N ALA A 158 0.40 1.41 10.39
CA ALA A 158 1.81 1.06 10.33
C ALA A 158 2.13 0.23 9.07
N GLY A 159 1.30 -0.77 8.76
CA GLY A 159 1.43 -1.59 7.57
C GLY A 159 1.35 -0.78 6.27
N SER A 160 0.36 0.07 6.15
CA SER A 160 0.19 0.95 4.97
C SER A 160 1.34 1.95 4.82
N SER A 161 1.81 2.55 5.93
CA SER A 161 2.97 3.45 5.92
C SER A 161 4.26 2.73 5.51
N PHE A 162 4.42 1.48 5.94
CA PHE A 162 5.55 0.66 5.55
C PHE A 162 5.51 0.26 4.06
N VAL A 163 4.32 -0.07 3.53
CA VAL A 163 4.14 -0.34 2.09
C VAL A 163 4.45 0.91 1.26
N MET A 164 4.01 2.09 1.71
CA MET A 164 4.35 3.36 1.08
C MET A 164 5.86 3.56 1.03
N TRP A 165 6.55 3.37 2.16
CA TRP A 165 8.00 3.49 2.23
C TRP A 165 8.70 2.49 1.29
N MET A 166 8.25 1.23 1.23
CA MET A 166 8.78 0.24 0.29
C MET A 166 8.62 0.69 -1.17
N GLY A 167 7.47 1.26 -1.54
CA GLY A 167 7.23 1.79 -2.88
C GLY A 167 8.18 2.93 -3.25
N GLU A 168 8.44 3.83 -2.31
CA GLU A 168 9.40 4.92 -2.50
C GLU A 168 10.84 4.39 -2.63
N GLN A 169 11.24 3.42 -1.81
CA GLN A 169 12.57 2.80 -1.88
C GLN A 169 12.80 2.11 -3.25
N ILE A 170 11.80 1.40 -3.78
CA ILE A 170 11.91 0.82 -5.12
C ILE A 170 12.04 1.92 -6.18
N THR A 171 11.31 3.02 -6.06
CA THR A 171 11.39 4.14 -7.01
C THR A 171 12.76 4.82 -6.98
N GLU A 172 13.38 4.94 -5.82
CA GLU A 172 14.67 5.62 -5.64
C GLU A 172 15.86 4.73 -5.99
N PHE A 173 15.88 3.50 -5.48
CA PHE A 173 17.03 2.58 -5.59
C PHE A 173 16.78 1.35 -6.46
N GLY A 174 15.55 1.10 -6.85
CA GLY A 174 15.15 -0.07 -7.63
C GLY A 174 14.99 0.21 -9.12
N VAL A 175 14.11 -0.55 -9.76
CA VAL A 175 13.79 -0.46 -11.19
C VAL A 175 12.40 0.12 -11.36
N GLY A 176 12.29 1.23 -12.09
CA GLY A 176 10.99 1.81 -12.48
C GLY A 176 10.19 2.44 -11.33
N ASN A 177 8.85 2.48 -11.49
CA ASN A 177 7.95 3.04 -10.48
C ASN A 177 7.60 1.99 -9.45
N GLY A 178 8.07 2.16 -8.20
CA GLY A 178 7.90 1.20 -7.12
C GLY A 178 6.45 0.94 -6.74
N ILE A 179 5.58 1.95 -6.85
CA ILE A 179 4.14 1.83 -6.58
C ILE A 179 3.49 0.86 -7.57
N SER A 180 3.78 1.05 -8.86
CA SER A 180 3.27 0.19 -9.93
C SER A 180 3.77 -1.25 -9.79
N ILE A 181 5.02 -1.43 -9.38
CA ILE A 181 5.63 -2.74 -9.16
C ILE A 181 4.98 -3.44 -7.97
N LEU A 182 4.74 -2.74 -6.85
CA LEU A 182 4.06 -3.30 -5.68
C LEU A 182 2.61 -3.69 -5.99
N LEU A 183 1.88 -2.85 -6.75
CA LEU A 183 0.53 -3.19 -7.23
C LEU A 183 0.54 -4.43 -8.10
N PHE A 184 1.45 -4.49 -9.07
CA PHE A 184 1.60 -5.63 -9.95
C PHE A 184 1.95 -6.91 -9.19
N ALA A 185 2.86 -6.82 -8.22
CA ALA A 185 3.20 -7.94 -7.34
C ALA A 185 2.02 -8.39 -6.49
N GLY A 186 1.19 -7.45 -6.00
CA GLY A 186 -0.07 -7.76 -5.33
C GLY A 186 -1.03 -8.53 -6.21
N LEU A 187 -1.25 -8.06 -7.45
CA LEU A 187 -2.14 -8.71 -8.42
C LEU A 187 -1.68 -10.13 -8.80
N LEU A 188 -0.37 -10.33 -8.98
CA LEU A 188 0.20 -11.65 -9.32
C LEU A 188 0.28 -12.62 -8.13
N SER A 189 0.11 -12.12 -6.93
CA SER A 189 0.31 -12.88 -5.68
C SER A 189 -0.88 -13.81 -5.33
N ARG A 190 -1.87 -13.87 -6.17
CA ARG A 190 -3.11 -14.64 -5.97
C ARG A 190 -2.99 -16.09 -6.44
#